data_8e6fb0936290fd75a4054e0260e326a7
#
_entry.id   8e6fb0936290fd75a4054e0260e326a7
#
_cell.length_a   1.000
_cell.length_b   1.000
_cell.length_c   1.000
_cell.angle_alpha   90.00
_cell.angle_beta   90.00
_cell.angle_gamma   90.00
#
_symmetry.space_group_name_H-M   'P 1'
#
loop_
_entity.id
_entity.type
_entity.pdbx_description
1 polymer ?
#
loop_
_entity_poly.entity_id
_entity_poly.type
_entity_poly.pdbx_seq_one_letter_code
_entity_poly.pdbx_strand_id
1 'polypeptide(L)'
;VTIPAGWQIDIGLEIHAQLNTQSKIFSGASTLFGQSPNSQACAIDLGMPGVLPSVNAEVFKKAVQFGLSIGAMINQESRFDRKNYFYPDLPKGYQITQMDHPIVLGGEITIQTSNGTEKIIRVTRAHLEEDAGKSIHDFKPGYTGIDLNRAGTPLLEIVSEPDIKNAEEAVAYAKAIHQLLTYLEVCDGNMAEGSLRFDANISVRRQDAEALGTRSEIKNLNSFRFLEQAIHFETERQISVLDAGGTLIQDTRLFDPDRHETRSMRSKETATDYRYFPEPDLLPVMLTAEFIEEIQAQLPELPGKRAQRYQTAHELSASDAALLSQDRRLGDYFDEVLTFSSNAKSAANWVRGDLLSKLNEHELGITACPISPKHLGEMIQ
;
A
#
# COMPACT_ATOMS: atom_id res chain seq x y z
N VAL A 1 6.61 -19.13 -13.14
CA VAL A 1 6.44 -20.56 -12.82
C VAL A 1 5.04 -20.98 -13.24
N THR A 2 4.95 -22.04 -14.05
CA THR A 2 3.64 -22.60 -14.47
C THR A 2 3.09 -23.45 -13.33
N ILE A 3 1.87 -23.15 -12.89
CA ILE A 3 1.19 -23.94 -11.87
C ILE A 3 0.93 -25.35 -12.45
N PRO A 4 1.30 -26.43 -11.73
CA PRO A 4 1.02 -27.79 -12.19
C PRO A 4 -0.49 -28.03 -12.45
N ALA A 5 -0.79 -28.81 -13.48
CA ALA A 5 -2.19 -29.13 -13.81
C ALA A 5 -2.93 -29.73 -12.61
N GLY A 6 -4.18 -29.31 -12.42
CA GLY A 6 -5.02 -29.75 -11.31
C GLY A 6 -4.87 -28.94 -10.02
N TRP A 7 -3.96 -27.96 -9.95
CA TRP A 7 -3.79 -27.06 -8.82
C TRP A 7 -4.31 -25.65 -9.14
N GLN A 8 -4.76 -24.97 -8.11
CA GLN A 8 -5.15 -23.55 -8.11
C GLN A 8 -4.51 -22.85 -6.90
N ILE A 9 -4.11 -21.60 -7.12
CA ILE A 9 -3.60 -20.73 -6.05
C ILE A 9 -4.67 -19.71 -5.68
N ASP A 10 -4.76 -19.40 -4.40
CA ASP A 10 -5.57 -18.31 -3.86
C ASP A 10 -4.66 -17.41 -3.04
N ILE A 11 -4.59 -16.12 -3.42
CA ILE A 11 -3.70 -15.15 -2.81
C ILE A 11 -4.51 -13.94 -2.36
N GLY A 12 -4.32 -13.53 -1.10
CA GLY A 12 -4.70 -12.23 -0.58
C GLY A 12 -3.46 -11.43 -0.21
N LEU A 13 -3.50 -10.12 -0.42
CA LEU A 13 -2.43 -9.21 -0.02
C LEU A 13 -2.88 -8.30 1.12
N GLU A 14 -1.99 -8.10 2.08
CA GLU A 14 -2.06 -7.05 3.09
C GLU A 14 -1.01 -6.01 2.74
N ILE A 15 -1.42 -4.77 2.57
CA ILE A 15 -0.55 -3.67 2.15
C ILE A 15 -0.58 -2.61 3.24
N HIS A 16 0.59 -2.35 3.85
CA HIS A 16 0.77 -1.33 4.86
C HIS A 16 1.36 -0.08 4.21
N ALA A 17 0.61 1.00 4.19
CA ALA A 17 1.03 2.28 3.64
C ALA A 17 1.17 3.33 4.76
N GLN A 18 2.37 3.86 4.95
CA GLN A 18 2.57 5.00 5.84
C GLN A 18 1.91 6.24 5.22
N LEU A 19 1.01 6.86 5.98
CA LEU A 19 0.31 8.05 5.52
C LEU A 19 1.25 9.26 5.57
N ASN A 20 1.25 10.02 4.48
CA ASN A 20 2.08 11.20 4.30
C ASN A 20 1.54 12.39 5.13
N THR A 21 1.71 12.33 6.45
CA THR A 21 1.34 13.38 7.41
C THR A 21 2.58 13.99 8.02
N GLN A 22 2.49 15.21 8.54
CA GLN A 22 3.62 15.89 9.21
C GLN A 22 3.83 15.38 10.63
N SER A 23 2.77 14.94 11.30
CA SER A 23 2.82 14.39 12.64
C SER A 23 2.26 12.97 12.69
N LYS A 24 2.60 12.26 13.75
CA LYS A 24 2.16 10.89 14.01
C LYS A 24 0.65 10.79 14.22
N ILE A 25 0.10 9.57 14.23
CA ILE A 25 -1.34 9.36 14.33
C ILE A 25 -1.91 9.78 15.69
N PHE A 26 -1.18 9.54 16.78
CA PHE A 26 -1.67 9.79 18.15
C PHE A 26 -0.81 10.77 18.93
N SER A 27 0.18 11.38 18.32
CA SER A 27 1.07 12.37 18.95
C SER A 27 1.49 13.47 17.99
N GLY A 28 2.01 14.57 18.50
CA GLY A 28 2.56 15.66 17.71
C GLY A 28 3.99 15.46 17.24
N ALA A 29 4.62 14.31 17.50
CA ALA A 29 5.97 14.02 17.03
C ALA A 29 6.02 13.92 15.49
N SER A 30 7.16 14.31 14.92
CA SER A 30 7.36 14.34 13.47
C SER A 30 7.43 12.93 12.86
N THR A 31 6.96 12.80 11.61
CA THR A 31 7.07 11.59 10.79
C THR A 31 8.25 11.62 9.83
N LEU A 32 9.08 12.65 9.87
CA LEU A 32 10.17 12.85 8.91
C LEU A 32 11.20 11.72 8.96
N PHE A 33 11.45 11.07 7.82
CA PHE A 33 12.40 9.96 7.72
C PHE A 33 13.87 10.42 7.86
N GLY A 34 14.74 9.50 8.32
CA GLY A 34 16.19 9.70 8.29
C GLY A 34 16.79 10.53 9.43
N GLN A 35 16.00 10.85 10.46
CA GLN A 35 16.50 11.58 11.62
C GLN A 35 17.27 10.67 12.58
N SER A 36 18.08 11.26 13.46
CA SER A 36 18.82 10.51 14.48
C SER A 36 17.90 9.63 15.30
N PRO A 37 18.29 8.39 15.66
CA PRO A 37 17.46 7.47 16.42
C PRO A 37 16.87 8.11 17.69
N ASN A 38 15.57 7.86 17.93
CA ASN A 38 14.80 8.35 19.08
C ASN A 38 14.70 9.89 19.20
N SER A 39 15.03 10.65 18.15
CA SER A 39 14.89 12.12 18.15
C SER A 39 13.48 12.60 17.85
N GLN A 40 12.62 11.72 17.32
CA GLN A 40 11.23 12.00 16.95
C GLN A 40 10.25 11.06 17.68
N ALA A 41 10.49 10.83 18.95
CA ALA A 41 9.63 10.03 19.82
C ALA A 41 9.29 10.87 21.06
N CYS A 42 8.00 11.14 21.28
CA CYS A 42 7.53 11.86 22.47
C CYS A 42 7.07 10.88 23.56
N ALA A 43 6.64 11.39 24.70
CA ALA A 43 6.19 10.56 25.81
C ALA A 43 5.04 9.60 25.44
N ILE A 44 4.17 9.99 24.52
CA ILE A 44 3.06 9.14 24.03
C ILE A 44 3.63 7.96 23.23
N ASP A 45 4.56 8.21 22.32
CA ASP A 45 5.19 7.16 21.49
C ASP A 45 6.03 6.19 22.34
N LEU A 46 6.57 6.68 23.46
CA LEU A 46 7.33 5.90 24.44
C LEU A 46 6.45 5.09 25.40
N GLY A 47 5.13 5.30 25.40
CA GLY A 47 4.21 4.64 26.33
C GLY A 47 4.43 5.03 27.79
N MET A 48 4.83 6.27 28.06
CA MET A 48 5.10 6.74 29.42
C MET A 48 3.82 6.78 30.27
N PRO A 49 3.91 6.54 31.60
CA PRO A 49 2.74 6.57 32.46
C PRO A 49 2.00 7.92 32.40
N GLY A 50 0.67 7.87 32.27
CA GLY A 50 -0.21 9.05 32.32
C GLY A 50 -0.37 9.78 30.97
N VAL A 51 0.23 9.30 29.88
CA VAL A 51 0.02 9.86 28.54
C VAL A 51 -1.31 9.43 27.96
N LEU A 52 -1.90 10.31 27.14
CA LEU A 52 -3.15 10.04 26.40
C LEU A 52 -2.93 10.30 24.91
N PRO A 53 -3.45 9.43 24.04
CA PRO A 53 -3.40 9.63 22.58
C PRO A 53 -4.28 10.81 22.16
N SER A 54 -3.88 11.49 21.07
CA SER A 54 -4.67 12.54 20.42
C SER A 54 -4.62 12.30 18.92
N VAL A 55 -5.79 12.05 18.30
CA VAL A 55 -5.86 11.61 16.90
C VAL A 55 -5.57 12.77 15.94
N ASN A 56 -4.70 12.52 14.97
CA ASN A 56 -4.44 13.41 13.86
C ASN A 56 -5.59 13.36 12.83
N ALA A 57 -6.27 14.48 12.62
CA ALA A 57 -7.42 14.55 11.71
C ALA A 57 -7.06 14.27 10.23
N GLU A 58 -5.83 14.56 9.81
CA GLU A 58 -5.37 14.36 8.43
C GLU A 58 -5.39 12.88 8.01
N VAL A 59 -5.26 11.95 8.97
CA VAL A 59 -5.28 10.51 8.65
C VAL A 59 -6.65 10.06 8.14
N PHE A 60 -7.73 10.65 8.66
CA PHE A 60 -9.09 10.34 8.19
C PHE A 60 -9.31 10.84 6.78
N LYS A 61 -8.86 12.05 6.47
CA LYS A 61 -8.94 12.61 5.13
C LYS A 61 -8.24 11.70 4.11
N LYS A 62 -7.02 11.28 4.40
CA LYS A 62 -6.25 10.38 3.52
C LYS A 62 -6.88 9.01 3.36
N ALA A 63 -7.39 8.41 4.44
CA ALA A 63 -8.09 7.14 4.38
C ALA A 63 -9.40 7.22 3.58
N VAL A 64 -10.18 8.30 3.76
CA VAL A 64 -11.40 8.56 3.00
C VAL A 64 -11.08 8.79 1.51
N GLN A 65 -10.05 9.57 1.18
CA GLN A 65 -9.61 9.75 -0.21
C GLN A 65 -9.30 8.40 -0.89
N PHE A 66 -8.55 7.52 -0.21
CA PHE A 66 -8.29 6.18 -0.71
C PHE A 66 -9.59 5.39 -0.89
N GLY A 67 -10.44 5.31 0.14
CA GLY A 67 -11.68 4.54 0.09
C GLY A 67 -12.62 4.98 -1.04
N LEU A 68 -12.82 6.28 -1.20
CA LEU A 68 -13.66 6.83 -2.27
C LEU A 68 -13.09 6.54 -3.66
N SER A 69 -11.74 6.54 -3.80
CA SER A 69 -11.09 6.28 -5.09
C SER A 69 -11.26 4.86 -5.61
N ILE A 70 -11.50 3.90 -4.70
CA ILE A 70 -11.75 2.48 -5.04
C ILE A 70 -13.23 2.11 -4.98
N GLY A 71 -14.14 3.10 -4.85
CA GLY A 71 -15.57 2.86 -4.76
C GLY A 71 -16.02 2.17 -3.48
N ALA A 72 -15.23 2.26 -2.41
CA ALA A 72 -15.55 1.66 -1.13
C ALA A 72 -16.61 2.46 -0.36
N MET A 73 -17.25 1.79 0.59
CA MET A 73 -18.10 2.44 1.59
C MET A 73 -17.21 3.03 2.70
N ILE A 74 -17.45 4.30 3.03
CA ILE A 74 -16.81 4.94 4.19
C ILE A 74 -17.70 4.72 5.41
N ASN A 75 -17.10 4.12 6.43
CA ASN A 75 -17.78 3.91 7.70
C ASN A 75 -17.85 5.22 8.49
N GLN A 76 -19.07 5.76 8.63
CA GLN A 76 -19.28 7.04 9.30
C GLN A 76 -19.00 6.98 10.80
N GLU A 77 -19.17 5.82 11.44
CA GLU A 77 -18.75 5.58 12.82
C GLU A 77 -17.52 4.68 12.82
N SER A 78 -16.36 5.27 13.00
CA SER A 78 -15.09 4.56 13.06
C SER A 78 -14.56 4.52 14.48
N ARG A 79 -13.99 3.38 14.90
CA ARG A 79 -13.49 3.20 16.25
C ARG A 79 -12.12 2.55 16.26
N PHE A 80 -11.30 2.97 17.22
CA PHE A 80 -10.02 2.34 17.48
C PHE A 80 -10.14 1.25 18.56
N ASP A 81 -9.33 0.23 18.38
CA ASP A 81 -9.20 -0.92 19.26
C ASP A 81 -7.74 -1.11 19.64
N ARG A 82 -7.48 -1.80 20.77
CA ARG A 82 -6.14 -2.23 21.17
C ARG A 82 -5.88 -3.64 20.68
N LYS A 83 -4.79 -3.81 19.93
CA LYS A 83 -4.22 -5.10 19.53
C LYS A 83 -3.04 -5.41 20.46
N ASN A 84 -3.21 -6.33 21.40
CA ASN A 84 -2.23 -6.56 22.45
C ASN A 84 -1.17 -7.58 21.99
N TYR A 85 0.08 -7.16 21.99
CA TYR A 85 1.26 -8.02 21.80
C TYR A 85 2.51 -7.30 22.30
N PHE A 86 3.58 -8.08 22.61
CA PHE A 86 4.76 -7.55 23.26
C PHE A 86 5.98 -7.66 22.36
N TYR A 87 6.55 -6.50 22.02
CA TYR A 87 7.81 -6.39 21.33
C TYR A 87 8.61 -5.20 21.91
N PRO A 88 9.95 -5.26 21.90
CA PRO A 88 10.79 -4.17 22.40
C PRO A 88 10.55 -2.82 21.72
N ASP A 89 10.18 -2.84 20.44
CA ASP A 89 9.88 -1.66 19.63
C ASP A 89 8.40 -1.22 19.68
N LEU A 90 7.61 -1.85 20.54
CA LEU A 90 6.24 -1.46 20.86
C LEU A 90 6.10 -1.23 22.37
N PRO A 91 6.60 -0.10 22.92
CA PRO A 91 6.76 0.08 24.37
C PRO A 91 5.44 0.11 25.15
N LYS A 92 4.32 0.44 24.53
CA LYS A 92 2.99 0.37 25.15
C LYS A 92 2.53 -1.06 25.44
N GLY A 93 3.05 -2.05 24.74
CA GLY A 93 2.59 -3.43 24.80
C GLY A 93 1.30 -3.69 24.02
N TYR A 94 0.80 -2.69 23.29
CA TYR A 94 -0.33 -2.81 22.35
C TYR A 94 -0.18 -1.83 21.20
N GLN A 95 -0.78 -2.16 20.07
CA GLN A 95 -0.93 -1.30 18.91
C GLN A 95 -2.36 -0.80 18.86
N ILE A 96 -2.55 0.51 18.66
CA ILE A 96 -3.86 1.08 18.39
C ILE A 96 -4.16 0.88 16.91
N THR A 97 -5.28 0.22 16.62
CA THR A 97 -5.72 -0.19 15.29
C THR A 97 -7.24 -0.11 15.19
N GLN A 98 -7.84 -0.61 14.10
CA GLN A 98 -9.29 -0.71 13.93
C GLN A 98 -9.66 -2.15 13.58
N MET A 99 -10.40 -2.83 14.43
CA MET A 99 -10.82 -4.22 14.19
C MET A 99 -12.28 -4.31 13.73
N ASP A 100 -13.21 -3.87 14.58
CA ASP A 100 -14.65 -4.03 14.34
C ASP A 100 -15.25 -2.91 13.48
N HIS A 101 -14.65 -1.70 13.53
CA HIS A 101 -15.16 -0.51 12.86
C HIS A 101 -14.08 0.14 11.98
N PRO A 102 -13.57 -0.58 10.94
CA PRO A 102 -12.58 -0.01 10.02
C PRO A 102 -13.19 1.15 9.24
N ILE A 103 -12.37 2.14 8.89
CA ILE A 103 -12.84 3.35 8.20
C ILE A 103 -13.29 3.09 6.77
N VAL A 104 -12.71 2.09 6.08
CA VAL A 104 -13.01 1.75 4.68
C VAL A 104 -13.50 0.31 4.62
N LEU A 105 -14.66 0.09 4.00
CA LEU A 105 -15.29 -1.22 3.84
C LEU A 105 -15.51 -1.52 2.36
N GLY A 106 -14.95 -2.64 1.89
CA GLY A 106 -15.06 -3.07 0.50
C GLY A 106 -14.22 -2.19 -0.45
N GLY A 107 -14.62 -2.21 -1.70
CA GLY A 107 -13.96 -1.51 -2.80
C GLY A 107 -13.33 -2.47 -3.81
N GLU A 108 -12.92 -1.94 -4.95
CA GLU A 108 -12.45 -2.72 -6.09
C GLU A 108 -11.25 -2.06 -6.75
N ILE A 109 -10.28 -2.88 -7.14
CA ILE A 109 -9.12 -2.47 -7.93
C ILE A 109 -9.11 -3.27 -9.24
N THR A 110 -9.16 -2.57 -10.36
CA THR A 110 -9.00 -3.18 -11.68
C THR A 110 -7.52 -3.29 -12.02
N ILE A 111 -7.08 -4.50 -12.36
CA ILE A 111 -5.73 -4.78 -12.85
C ILE A 111 -5.76 -5.24 -14.30
N GLN A 112 -4.65 -5.00 -15.02
CA GLN A 112 -4.40 -5.61 -16.33
C GLN A 112 -3.61 -6.90 -16.14
N THR A 113 -4.16 -7.99 -16.63
CA THR A 113 -3.47 -9.28 -16.63
C THR A 113 -2.45 -9.37 -17.78
N SER A 114 -1.54 -10.34 -17.73
CA SER A 114 -0.48 -10.52 -18.75
C SER A 114 -1.01 -10.74 -20.17
N ASN A 115 -2.21 -11.27 -20.29
CA ASN A 115 -2.89 -11.47 -21.57
C ASN A 115 -3.68 -10.23 -22.07
N GLY A 116 -3.60 -9.11 -21.33
CA GLY A 116 -4.27 -7.85 -21.66
C GLY A 116 -5.75 -7.77 -21.29
N THR A 117 -6.27 -8.75 -20.52
CA THR A 117 -7.65 -8.67 -19.98
C THR A 117 -7.70 -7.92 -18.66
N GLU A 118 -8.81 -7.26 -18.41
CA GLU A 118 -9.07 -6.63 -17.12
C GLU A 118 -9.57 -7.65 -16.11
N LYS A 119 -9.09 -7.53 -14.88
CA LYS A 119 -9.56 -8.31 -13.74
C LYS A 119 -9.78 -7.42 -12.55
N ILE A 120 -10.90 -7.62 -11.87
CA ILE A 120 -11.24 -6.92 -10.63
C ILE A 120 -10.73 -7.75 -9.45
N ILE A 121 -10.00 -7.09 -8.56
CA ILE A 121 -9.60 -7.61 -7.25
C ILE A 121 -10.35 -6.82 -6.19
N ARG A 122 -11.11 -7.50 -5.38
CA ARG A 122 -11.89 -6.88 -4.31
C ARG A 122 -11.01 -6.57 -3.12
N VAL A 123 -11.29 -5.43 -2.49
CA VAL A 123 -10.72 -5.03 -1.21
C VAL A 123 -11.73 -5.43 -0.13
N THR A 124 -11.29 -6.11 0.91
CA THR A 124 -12.13 -6.44 2.06
C THR A 124 -12.36 -5.21 2.92
N ARG A 125 -11.27 -4.52 3.24
CA ARG A 125 -11.26 -3.31 4.07
C ARG A 125 -9.95 -2.56 3.96
N ALA A 126 -9.96 -1.32 4.40
CA ALA A 126 -8.75 -0.63 4.81
C ALA A 126 -9.00 0.05 6.17
N HIS A 127 -8.01 -0.04 7.06
CA HIS A 127 -8.13 0.48 8.42
C HIS A 127 -6.89 1.24 8.85
N LEU A 128 -7.11 2.17 9.78
CA LEU A 128 -6.06 3.00 10.35
C LEU A 128 -5.40 2.29 11.53
N GLU A 129 -4.09 2.40 11.62
CA GLU A 129 -3.31 1.92 12.74
C GLU A 129 -2.02 2.73 12.92
N GLU A 130 -1.30 2.47 13.99
CA GLU A 130 0.03 3.03 14.22
C GLU A 130 1.12 2.02 13.84
N ASP A 131 2.23 2.50 13.29
CA ASP A 131 3.42 1.67 13.07
C ASP A 131 4.18 1.42 14.39
N ALA A 132 4.87 0.29 14.49
CA ALA A 132 5.80 0.00 15.56
C ALA A 132 7.14 0.73 15.33
N GLY A 133 7.98 0.81 16.33
CA GLY A 133 9.37 1.25 16.21
C GLY A 133 10.21 0.28 15.37
N LYS A 134 11.52 0.44 15.46
CA LYS A 134 12.49 -0.40 14.73
C LYS A 134 13.46 -1.05 15.70
N SER A 135 13.59 -2.38 15.61
CA SER A 135 14.64 -3.15 16.28
C SER A 135 15.87 -3.23 15.38
N ILE A 136 17.04 -2.84 15.90
CA ILE A 136 18.31 -2.80 15.18
C ILE A 136 19.19 -3.90 15.76
N HIS A 137 19.22 -5.05 15.06
CA HIS A 137 19.92 -6.26 15.53
C HIS A 137 21.43 -6.19 15.38
N ASP A 138 21.94 -5.39 14.44
CA ASP A 138 23.36 -5.24 14.17
C ASP A 138 24.00 -4.07 14.93
N PHE A 139 23.33 -3.53 15.93
CA PHE A 139 23.81 -2.39 16.69
C PHE A 139 25.11 -2.66 17.45
N LYS A 140 25.17 -3.78 18.17
CA LYS A 140 26.34 -4.23 18.93
C LYS A 140 26.18 -5.72 19.29
N PRO A 141 27.24 -6.55 19.25
CA PRO A 141 27.17 -7.94 19.67
C PRO A 141 26.52 -8.11 21.06
N GLY A 142 25.47 -8.93 21.14
CA GLY A 142 24.72 -9.19 22.36
C GLY A 142 23.69 -8.10 22.76
N TYR A 143 23.49 -7.10 21.92
CA TYR A 143 22.51 -6.04 22.14
C TYR A 143 21.63 -5.83 20.90
N THR A 144 20.38 -5.46 21.13
CA THR A 144 19.48 -4.94 20.10
C THR A 144 19.22 -3.47 20.39
N GLY A 145 19.48 -2.60 19.44
CA GLY A 145 19.12 -1.19 19.52
C GLY A 145 17.62 -1.03 19.26
N ILE A 146 16.98 -0.09 19.94
CA ILE A 146 15.57 0.26 19.72
C ILE A 146 15.50 1.72 19.27
N ASP A 147 14.93 1.93 18.07
CA ASP A 147 14.64 3.23 17.51
C ASP A 147 13.13 3.42 17.42
N LEU A 148 12.60 4.39 18.18
CA LEU A 148 11.17 4.68 18.26
C LEU A 148 10.73 5.85 17.35
N ASN A 149 11.59 6.32 16.46
CA ASN A 149 11.21 7.36 15.50
C ASN A 149 10.02 6.96 14.64
N ARG A 150 9.92 5.67 14.25
CA ARG A 150 8.80 5.16 13.47
C ARG A 150 7.57 4.84 14.33
N ALA A 151 7.73 4.57 15.62
CA ALA A 151 6.61 4.24 16.52
C ALA A 151 5.55 5.35 16.49
N GLY A 152 4.31 4.99 16.22
CA GLY A 152 3.20 5.95 16.08
C GLY A 152 3.08 6.61 14.71
N THR A 153 3.90 6.28 13.71
CA THR A 153 3.70 6.71 12.33
C THR A 153 2.35 6.19 11.81
N PRO A 154 1.50 7.03 11.19
CA PRO A 154 0.20 6.58 10.72
C PRO A 154 0.32 5.55 9.61
N LEU A 155 -0.41 4.46 9.73
CA LEU A 155 -0.55 3.42 8.70
C LEU A 155 -2.00 3.33 8.23
N LEU A 156 -2.15 3.03 6.94
CA LEU A 156 -3.35 2.47 6.35
C LEU A 156 -3.04 1.04 5.93
N GLU A 157 -3.63 0.06 6.59
CA GLU A 157 -3.56 -1.34 6.20
C GLU A 157 -4.71 -1.67 5.25
N ILE A 158 -4.37 -2.11 4.04
CA ILE A 158 -5.30 -2.44 2.96
C ILE A 158 -5.30 -3.95 2.78
N VAL A 159 -6.44 -4.59 2.98
CA VAL A 159 -6.59 -6.05 2.92
C VAL A 159 -7.43 -6.41 1.70
N SER A 160 -6.88 -7.23 0.80
CA SER A 160 -7.62 -7.75 -0.35
C SER A 160 -8.36 -9.04 -0.05
N GLU A 161 -9.41 -9.34 -0.83
CA GLU A 161 -9.95 -10.69 -0.94
C GLU A 161 -8.95 -11.63 -1.63
N PRO A 162 -9.06 -12.96 -1.47
CA PRO A 162 -8.18 -13.95 -2.10
C PRO A 162 -8.52 -14.17 -3.59
N ASP A 163 -8.74 -13.08 -4.32
CA ASP A 163 -9.14 -13.11 -5.73
C ASP A 163 -7.95 -13.31 -6.67
N ILE A 164 -6.74 -13.07 -6.19
CA ILE A 164 -5.48 -13.16 -6.96
C ILE A 164 -5.12 -14.65 -7.16
N LYS A 165 -4.76 -15.02 -8.40
CA LYS A 165 -4.56 -16.43 -8.77
C LYS A 165 -3.15 -16.78 -9.26
N ASN A 166 -2.26 -15.82 -9.34
CA ASN A 166 -0.86 -16.03 -9.72
C ASN A 166 0.01 -14.83 -9.27
N ALA A 167 1.32 -14.98 -9.36
CA ALA A 167 2.29 -13.97 -8.94
C ALA A 167 2.22 -12.68 -9.80
N GLU A 168 1.95 -12.80 -11.09
CA GLU A 168 1.82 -11.66 -12.01
C GLU A 168 0.63 -10.77 -11.61
N GLU A 169 -0.51 -11.37 -11.30
CA GLU A 169 -1.68 -10.64 -10.80
C GLU A 169 -1.40 -9.97 -9.44
N ALA A 170 -0.66 -10.64 -8.55
CA ALA A 170 -0.29 -10.07 -7.26
C ALA A 170 0.59 -8.83 -7.43
N VAL A 171 1.58 -8.89 -8.33
CA VAL A 171 2.44 -7.76 -8.67
C VAL A 171 1.65 -6.64 -9.35
N ALA A 172 0.72 -6.98 -10.26
CA ALA A 172 -0.13 -5.99 -10.93
C ALA A 172 -1.03 -5.27 -9.92
N TYR A 173 -1.64 -5.99 -8.97
CA TYR A 173 -2.44 -5.41 -7.90
C TYR A 173 -1.60 -4.52 -6.97
N ALA A 174 -0.44 -5.00 -6.52
CA ALA A 174 0.46 -4.22 -5.68
C ALA A 174 0.92 -2.92 -6.36
N LYS A 175 1.23 -2.97 -7.67
CA LYS A 175 1.55 -1.78 -8.47
C LYS A 175 0.38 -0.83 -8.63
N ALA A 176 -0.84 -1.34 -8.83
CA ALA A 176 -2.05 -0.52 -8.93
C ALA A 176 -2.33 0.23 -7.63
N ILE A 177 -2.22 -0.44 -6.47
CA ILE A 177 -2.33 0.21 -5.16
C ILE A 177 -1.22 1.24 -4.95
N HIS A 178 0.04 0.89 -5.24
CA HIS A 178 1.16 1.83 -5.14
C HIS A 178 0.91 3.09 -5.98
N GLN A 179 0.53 2.93 -7.24
CA GLN A 179 0.21 4.03 -8.14
C GLN A 179 -0.93 4.90 -7.58
N LEU A 180 -2.01 4.28 -7.10
CA LEU A 180 -3.15 5.01 -6.57
C LEU A 180 -2.79 5.82 -5.33
N LEU A 181 -2.07 5.22 -4.37
CA LEU A 181 -1.65 5.89 -3.14
C LEU A 181 -0.70 7.08 -3.40
N THR A 182 0.25 6.92 -4.33
CA THR A 182 1.18 7.98 -4.70
C THR A 182 0.49 9.08 -5.53
N TYR A 183 -0.41 8.70 -6.43
CA TYR A 183 -1.21 9.63 -7.24
C TYR A 183 -2.11 10.53 -6.38
N LEU A 184 -2.71 9.96 -5.33
CA LEU A 184 -3.53 10.68 -4.37
C LEU A 184 -2.72 11.43 -3.30
N GLU A 185 -1.39 11.29 -3.31
CA GLU A 185 -0.49 11.84 -2.29
C GLU A 185 -0.85 11.37 -0.86
N VAL A 186 -1.43 10.16 -0.76
CA VAL A 186 -1.75 9.52 0.51
C VAL A 186 -0.51 8.91 1.16
N CYS A 187 0.38 8.32 0.35
CA CYS A 187 1.64 7.73 0.74
C CYS A 187 2.71 8.11 -0.28
N ASP A 188 3.98 8.18 0.11
CA ASP A 188 5.09 8.44 -0.82
C ASP A 188 5.49 7.20 -1.65
N GLY A 189 5.03 6.00 -1.22
CA GLY A 189 5.27 4.74 -1.90
C GLY A 189 6.71 4.23 -1.82
N ASN A 190 7.56 4.79 -0.97
CA ASN A 190 8.97 4.43 -0.88
C ASN A 190 9.18 3.09 -0.13
N MET A 191 9.25 2.00 -0.88
CA MET A 191 9.48 0.66 -0.31
C MET A 191 10.86 0.51 0.33
N ALA A 192 11.88 1.24 -0.15
CA ALA A 192 13.24 1.18 0.41
C ALA A 192 13.29 1.78 1.82
N GLU A 193 12.47 2.78 2.11
CA GLU A 193 12.32 3.40 3.43
C GLU A 193 11.29 2.69 4.31
N GLY A 194 10.54 1.74 3.72
CA GLY A 194 9.49 1.00 4.41
C GLY A 194 8.16 1.74 4.50
N SER A 195 7.97 2.81 3.71
CA SER A 195 6.70 3.54 3.64
C SER A 195 5.59 2.71 3.00
N LEU A 196 5.93 1.71 2.18
CA LEU A 196 5.01 0.74 1.63
C LEU A 196 5.58 -0.67 1.80
N ARG A 197 4.79 -1.57 2.37
CA ARG A 197 5.17 -2.96 2.67
C ARG A 197 4.07 -3.90 2.26
N PHE A 198 4.43 -5.13 1.89
CA PHE A 198 3.50 -6.18 1.48
C PHE A 198 3.66 -7.40 2.36
N ASP A 199 2.53 -7.97 2.77
CA ASP A 199 2.43 -9.31 3.32
C ASP A 199 1.50 -10.11 2.40
N ALA A 200 1.87 -11.35 2.06
CA ALA A 200 1.10 -12.20 1.16
C ALA A 200 0.54 -13.41 1.89
N ASN A 201 -0.76 -13.60 1.84
CA ASN A 201 -1.45 -14.79 2.29
C ASN A 201 -1.64 -15.73 1.10
N ILE A 202 -0.98 -16.88 1.11
CA ILE A 202 -0.95 -17.81 -0.01
C ILE A 202 -1.49 -19.15 0.42
N SER A 203 -2.42 -19.71 -0.36
CA SER A 203 -2.88 -21.09 -0.22
C SER A 203 -3.01 -21.75 -1.59
N VAL A 204 -2.88 -23.07 -1.62
CA VAL A 204 -3.11 -23.89 -2.81
C VAL A 204 -4.21 -24.91 -2.54
N ARG A 205 -4.97 -25.22 -3.57
CA ARG A 205 -6.01 -26.27 -3.54
C ARG A 205 -6.12 -26.99 -4.87
N ARG A 206 -6.76 -28.14 -4.87
CA ARG A 206 -7.13 -28.79 -6.13
C ARG A 206 -8.21 -27.97 -6.84
N GLN A 207 -8.23 -27.98 -8.18
CA GLN A 207 -9.18 -27.18 -8.96
C GLN A 207 -10.64 -27.54 -8.72
N ASP A 208 -10.92 -28.78 -8.30
CA ASP A 208 -12.23 -29.29 -7.96
C ASP A 208 -12.65 -29.05 -6.49
N ALA A 209 -11.73 -28.50 -5.67
CA ALA A 209 -12.03 -28.18 -4.27
C ALA A 209 -12.75 -26.82 -4.17
N GLU A 210 -13.88 -26.78 -3.44
CA GLU A 210 -14.61 -25.53 -3.18
C GLU A 210 -13.96 -24.70 -2.07
N ALA A 211 -13.46 -25.36 -1.01
CA ALA A 211 -12.84 -24.68 0.13
C ALA A 211 -11.43 -24.23 -0.19
N LEU A 212 -11.06 -23.07 0.35
CA LEU A 212 -9.68 -22.58 0.31
C LEU A 212 -8.73 -23.56 1.03
N GLY A 213 -7.50 -23.63 0.56
CA GLY A 213 -6.43 -24.39 1.20
C GLY A 213 -5.92 -23.76 2.49
N THR A 214 -5.03 -24.47 3.18
CA THR A 214 -4.34 -23.93 4.35
C THR A 214 -3.38 -22.84 3.93
N ARG A 215 -3.56 -21.62 4.48
CA ARG A 215 -2.77 -20.48 4.11
C ARG A 215 -1.46 -20.39 4.89
N SER A 216 -0.43 -19.87 4.24
CA SER A 216 0.78 -19.33 4.86
C SER A 216 0.83 -17.83 4.63
N GLU A 217 1.16 -17.07 5.67
CA GLU A 217 1.42 -15.63 5.61
C GLU A 217 2.91 -15.41 5.36
N ILE A 218 3.27 -14.69 4.30
CA ILE A 218 4.66 -14.43 3.95
C ILE A 218 4.97 -12.97 4.21
N LYS A 219 5.97 -12.72 5.05
CA LYS A 219 6.45 -11.38 5.44
C LYS A 219 7.81 -11.03 4.81
N ASN A 220 8.23 -9.79 4.98
CA ASN A 220 9.49 -9.24 4.47
C ASN A 220 9.53 -9.08 2.94
N LEU A 221 8.41 -8.63 2.37
CA LEU A 221 8.28 -8.40 0.93
C LEU A 221 8.46 -6.90 0.65
N ASN A 222 9.72 -6.47 0.50
CA ASN A 222 10.09 -5.04 0.39
C ASN A 222 10.26 -4.56 -1.06
N SER A 223 9.82 -5.36 -2.03
CA SER A 223 9.80 -4.98 -3.44
C SER A 223 8.82 -5.86 -4.23
N PHE A 224 8.38 -5.38 -5.38
CA PHE A 224 7.55 -6.17 -6.29
C PHE A 224 8.24 -7.47 -6.74
N ARG A 225 9.57 -7.44 -6.90
CA ARG A 225 10.36 -8.61 -7.23
C ARG A 225 10.35 -9.65 -6.11
N PHE A 226 10.49 -9.21 -4.86
CA PHE A 226 10.44 -10.13 -3.72
C PHE A 226 9.05 -10.72 -3.52
N LEU A 227 7.99 -9.92 -3.76
CA LEU A 227 6.62 -10.41 -3.77
C LEU A 227 6.44 -11.54 -4.78
N GLU A 228 6.88 -11.34 -6.03
CA GLU A 228 6.79 -12.34 -7.09
C GLU A 228 7.56 -13.62 -6.75
N GLN A 229 8.82 -13.48 -6.32
CA GLN A 229 9.68 -14.62 -5.96
C GLN A 229 9.12 -15.41 -4.78
N ALA A 230 8.64 -14.74 -3.75
CA ALA A 230 8.05 -15.37 -2.58
C ALA A 230 6.80 -16.18 -2.93
N ILE A 231 5.92 -15.63 -3.78
CA ILE A 231 4.72 -16.32 -4.23
C ILE A 231 5.08 -17.60 -5.01
N HIS A 232 6.05 -17.51 -5.92
CA HIS A 232 6.49 -18.67 -6.68
C HIS A 232 7.05 -19.76 -5.78
N PHE A 233 7.99 -19.41 -4.90
CA PHE A 233 8.60 -20.38 -3.98
C PHE A 233 7.56 -21.03 -3.07
N GLU A 234 6.70 -20.24 -2.44
CA GLU A 234 5.73 -20.75 -1.48
C GLU A 234 4.67 -21.64 -2.15
N THR A 235 4.25 -21.29 -3.37
CA THR A 235 3.35 -22.11 -4.16
C THR A 235 3.95 -23.49 -4.46
N GLU A 236 5.19 -23.54 -4.93
CA GLU A 236 5.91 -24.79 -5.21
C GLU A 236 6.09 -25.62 -3.93
N ARG A 237 6.45 -24.96 -2.83
CA ARG A 237 6.60 -25.63 -1.53
C ARG A 237 5.31 -26.29 -1.08
N GLN A 238 4.19 -25.56 -1.10
CA GLN A 238 2.88 -26.07 -0.66
C GLN A 238 2.42 -27.23 -1.53
N ILE A 239 2.52 -27.11 -2.85
CA ILE A 239 2.16 -28.20 -3.78
C ILE A 239 3.04 -29.43 -3.54
N SER A 240 4.35 -29.27 -3.39
CA SER A 240 5.28 -30.37 -3.16
C SER A 240 4.97 -31.11 -1.86
N VAL A 241 4.63 -30.40 -0.78
CA VAL A 241 4.23 -31.03 0.49
C VAL A 241 2.96 -31.86 0.32
N LEU A 242 1.95 -31.31 -0.35
CA LEU A 242 0.66 -32.00 -0.54
C LEU A 242 0.77 -33.18 -1.50
N ASP A 243 1.54 -33.07 -2.58
CA ASP A 243 1.77 -34.17 -3.54
C ASP A 243 2.58 -35.32 -2.91
N ALA A 244 3.43 -35.03 -1.93
CA ALA A 244 4.12 -36.04 -1.12
C ALA A 244 3.23 -36.68 -0.03
N GLY A 245 1.94 -36.30 0.05
CA GLY A 245 1.01 -36.79 1.08
C GLY A 245 1.18 -36.15 2.45
N GLY A 246 1.94 -35.05 2.53
CA GLY A 246 2.12 -34.25 3.75
C GLY A 246 0.92 -33.37 4.05
N THR A 247 0.99 -32.67 5.19
CA THR A 247 -0.05 -31.74 5.64
C THR A 247 0.55 -30.35 5.82
N LEU A 248 -0.15 -29.33 5.30
CA LEU A 248 0.18 -27.93 5.57
C LEU A 248 -0.41 -27.49 6.90
N ILE A 249 0.34 -26.65 7.60
CA ILE A 249 -0.12 -25.94 8.80
C ILE A 249 -0.17 -24.45 8.51
N GLN A 250 -1.12 -23.77 9.11
CA GLN A 250 -1.15 -22.32 9.03
C GLN A 250 0.03 -21.77 9.81
N ASP A 251 0.92 -21.05 9.12
CA ASP A 251 2.11 -20.46 9.71
C ASP A 251 2.43 -19.09 9.10
N THR A 252 3.23 -18.33 9.83
CA THR A 252 3.85 -17.10 9.33
C THR A 252 5.29 -17.41 8.95
N ARG A 253 5.66 -17.03 7.74
CA ARG A 253 6.96 -17.31 7.14
C ARG A 253 7.64 -16.01 6.73
N LEU A 254 8.96 -16.01 6.78
CA LEU A 254 9.79 -14.90 6.34
C LEU A 254 10.40 -15.24 4.97
N PHE A 255 10.33 -14.32 4.02
CA PHE A 255 11.06 -14.46 2.76
C PHE A 255 12.52 -14.07 2.96
N ASP A 256 13.44 -14.94 2.53
CA ASP A 256 14.88 -14.72 2.51
C ASP A 256 15.31 -14.41 1.07
N PRO A 257 15.62 -13.13 0.75
CA PRO A 257 15.94 -12.73 -0.62
C PRO A 257 17.30 -13.27 -1.11
N ASP A 258 18.22 -13.58 -0.21
CA ASP A 258 19.55 -14.10 -0.59
C ASP A 258 19.48 -15.57 -0.99
N ARG A 259 18.59 -16.32 -0.35
CA ARG A 259 18.37 -17.75 -0.62
C ARG A 259 17.18 -18.02 -1.53
N HIS A 260 16.36 -16.99 -1.82
CA HIS A 260 15.11 -17.10 -2.57
C HIS A 260 14.16 -18.17 -2.00
N GLU A 261 14.03 -18.24 -0.68
CA GLU A 261 13.19 -19.22 0.01
C GLU A 261 12.34 -18.57 1.11
N THR A 262 11.26 -19.24 1.51
CA THR A 262 10.51 -18.87 2.70
C THR A 262 10.89 -19.77 3.87
N ARG A 263 11.01 -19.19 5.08
CA ARG A 263 11.30 -19.92 6.32
C ARG A 263 10.23 -19.66 7.34
N SER A 264 9.79 -20.69 8.07
CA SER A 264 8.90 -20.52 9.19
C SER A 264 9.53 -19.65 10.26
N MET A 265 8.82 -18.63 10.71
CA MET A 265 9.29 -17.72 11.78
C MET A 265 9.14 -18.35 13.17
N ARG A 266 8.20 -19.29 13.35
CA ARG A 266 7.95 -20.00 14.62
C ARG A 266 7.50 -21.42 14.36
N SER A 267 8.00 -22.36 15.16
CA SER A 267 7.38 -23.67 15.33
C SER A 267 6.09 -23.50 16.14
N LYS A 268 4.99 -23.95 15.57
CA LYS A 268 3.77 -24.42 16.22
C LYS A 268 3.55 -24.03 17.70
N GLU A 269 3.12 -22.82 17.99
CA GLU A 269 2.31 -22.63 19.20
C GLU A 269 1.44 -21.43 18.96
N THR A 270 0.16 -21.67 18.76
CA THR A 270 -0.97 -20.75 18.88
C THR A 270 -0.94 -19.50 17.99
N ALA A 271 -1.95 -19.40 17.13
CA ALA A 271 -2.40 -18.11 16.63
C ALA A 271 -2.40 -17.13 17.82
N THR A 272 -1.64 -16.03 17.73
CA THR A 272 -1.55 -15.06 18.80
C THR A 272 -2.95 -14.49 19.03
N ASP A 273 -3.54 -14.79 20.17
CA ASP A 273 -4.77 -14.15 20.59
C ASP A 273 -4.43 -12.72 21.03
N TYR A 274 -4.72 -11.75 20.17
CA TYR A 274 -4.44 -10.35 20.44
C TYR A 274 -5.39 -9.71 21.43
N ARG A 275 -6.46 -10.40 21.85
CA ARG A 275 -7.43 -9.92 22.86
C ARG A 275 -7.87 -8.50 22.57
N TYR A 276 -8.38 -8.28 21.38
CA TYR A 276 -8.87 -6.98 20.96
C TYR A 276 -9.95 -6.46 21.91
N PHE A 277 -9.88 -5.16 22.24
CA PHE A 277 -10.93 -4.43 22.92
C PHE A 277 -10.88 -2.95 22.50
N PRO A 278 -12.00 -2.21 22.62
CA PRO A 278 -12.04 -0.79 22.27
C PRO A 278 -10.99 0.02 23.03
N GLU A 279 -10.29 0.93 22.30
CA GLU A 279 -9.34 1.86 22.91
C GLU A 279 -10.07 2.82 23.85
N PRO A 280 -9.88 2.73 25.18
CA PRO A 280 -10.67 3.50 26.13
C PRO A 280 -10.32 4.99 26.14
N ASP A 281 -9.14 5.37 25.67
CA ASP A 281 -8.64 6.74 25.68
C ASP A 281 -9.03 7.52 24.41
N LEU A 282 -9.72 6.88 23.45
CA LEU A 282 -10.22 7.49 22.24
C LEU A 282 -11.72 7.31 22.11
N LEU A 283 -12.42 8.41 21.89
CA LEU A 283 -13.85 8.37 21.54
C LEU A 283 -14.05 7.81 20.12
N PRO A 284 -15.22 7.20 19.82
CA PRO A 284 -15.59 6.88 18.45
C PRO A 284 -15.52 8.12 17.57
N VAL A 285 -14.98 7.95 16.37
CA VAL A 285 -14.85 9.04 15.40
C VAL A 285 -16.08 9.04 14.51
N MET A 286 -16.81 10.16 14.51
CA MET A 286 -17.98 10.36 13.68
C MET A 286 -17.60 11.18 12.45
N LEU A 287 -17.59 10.55 11.27
CA LEU A 287 -17.36 11.22 9.99
C LEU A 287 -18.71 11.67 9.45
N THR A 288 -18.91 12.98 9.30
CA THR A 288 -20.16 13.51 8.77
C THR A 288 -20.26 13.30 7.26
N ALA A 289 -21.48 13.27 6.74
CA ALA A 289 -21.70 13.16 5.30
C ALA A 289 -21.04 14.34 4.56
N GLU A 290 -21.13 15.54 5.11
CA GLU A 290 -20.53 16.76 4.54
C GLU A 290 -19.01 16.65 4.43
N PHE A 291 -18.35 16.07 5.44
CA PHE A 291 -16.89 15.83 5.41
C PHE A 291 -16.50 14.86 4.27
N ILE A 292 -17.28 13.80 4.09
CA ILE A 292 -17.05 12.81 3.03
C ILE A 292 -17.30 13.43 1.65
N GLU A 293 -18.40 14.19 1.49
CA GLU A 293 -18.74 14.88 0.24
C GLU A 293 -17.69 15.94 -0.13
N GLU A 294 -17.16 16.68 0.85
CA GLU A 294 -16.08 17.64 0.63
C GLU A 294 -14.82 16.97 0.09
N ILE A 295 -14.43 15.83 0.67
CA ILE A 295 -13.28 15.06 0.19
C ILE A 295 -13.56 14.51 -1.21
N GLN A 296 -14.76 14.01 -1.48
CA GLN A 296 -15.14 13.49 -2.78
C GLN A 296 -15.06 14.57 -3.86
N ALA A 297 -15.50 15.78 -3.56
CA ALA A 297 -15.42 16.92 -4.48
C ALA A 297 -13.97 17.36 -4.79
N GLN A 298 -13.03 17.07 -3.88
CA GLN A 298 -11.60 17.40 -4.03
C GLN A 298 -10.79 16.27 -4.67
N LEU A 299 -11.39 15.09 -4.91
CA LEU A 299 -10.67 13.99 -5.55
C LEU A 299 -10.24 14.38 -6.97
N PRO A 300 -8.97 14.15 -7.34
CA PRO A 300 -8.54 14.35 -8.72
C PRO A 300 -9.19 13.33 -9.66
N GLU A 301 -9.18 13.63 -10.94
CA GLU A 301 -9.49 12.61 -11.95
C GLU A 301 -8.52 11.44 -11.81
N LEU A 302 -9.03 10.22 -11.60
CA LEU A 302 -8.20 9.03 -11.35
C LEU A 302 -7.43 8.59 -12.59
N PRO A 303 -6.27 7.92 -12.45
CA PRO A 303 -5.40 7.55 -13.57
C PRO A 303 -6.11 6.81 -14.69
N GLY A 304 -6.96 5.82 -14.37
CA GLY A 304 -7.70 5.06 -15.36
C GLY A 304 -8.70 5.92 -16.17
N LYS A 305 -9.44 6.82 -15.49
CA LYS A 305 -10.36 7.75 -16.14
C LYS A 305 -9.62 8.76 -17.02
N ARG A 306 -8.49 9.29 -16.52
CA ARG A 306 -7.63 10.21 -17.26
C ARG A 306 -7.06 9.54 -18.52
N ALA A 307 -6.56 8.31 -18.41
CA ALA A 307 -6.08 7.54 -19.55
C ALA A 307 -7.20 7.30 -20.59
N GLN A 308 -8.40 6.94 -20.13
CA GLN A 308 -9.54 6.78 -21.01
C GLN A 308 -9.91 8.09 -21.71
N ARG A 309 -9.92 9.22 -21.00
CA ARG A 309 -10.15 10.54 -21.60
C ARG A 309 -9.10 10.88 -22.65
N TYR A 310 -7.84 10.62 -22.40
CA TYR A 310 -6.76 10.84 -23.37
C TYR A 310 -6.93 10.01 -24.64
N GLN A 311 -7.39 8.78 -24.53
CA GLN A 311 -7.68 7.94 -25.70
C GLN A 311 -8.91 8.41 -26.47
N THR A 312 -10.00 8.76 -25.79
CA THR A 312 -11.28 9.07 -26.42
C THR A 312 -11.37 10.51 -26.93
N ALA A 313 -10.89 11.48 -26.14
CA ALA A 313 -11.00 12.91 -26.48
C ALA A 313 -9.81 13.42 -27.31
N HIS A 314 -8.63 12.80 -27.17
CA HIS A 314 -7.40 13.24 -27.80
C HIS A 314 -6.80 12.21 -28.76
N GLU A 315 -7.46 11.08 -28.94
CA GLU A 315 -7.05 9.98 -29.84
C GLU A 315 -5.59 9.49 -29.59
N LEU A 316 -5.13 9.53 -28.34
CA LEU A 316 -3.82 9.02 -27.97
C LEU A 316 -3.82 7.48 -27.99
N SER A 317 -2.65 6.88 -28.22
CA SER A 317 -2.47 5.44 -28.05
C SER A 317 -2.70 5.03 -26.57
N ALA A 318 -3.10 3.77 -26.34
CA ALA A 318 -3.27 3.27 -24.98
C ALA A 318 -1.98 3.39 -24.16
N SER A 319 -0.82 3.18 -24.77
CA SER A 319 0.49 3.31 -24.13
C SER A 319 0.83 4.75 -23.75
N ASP A 320 0.56 5.72 -24.63
CA ASP A 320 0.82 7.14 -24.34
C ASP A 320 -0.14 7.66 -23.26
N ALA A 321 -1.41 7.30 -23.37
CA ALA A 321 -2.43 7.66 -22.39
C ALA A 321 -2.10 7.11 -21.00
N ALA A 322 -1.67 5.84 -20.92
CA ALA A 322 -1.26 5.21 -19.65
C ALA A 322 -0.04 5.92 -19.04
N LEU A 323 0.99 6.20 -19.84
CA LEU A 323 2.20 6.87 -19.37
C LEU A 323 1.91 8.28 -18.86
N LEU A 324 1.13 9.09 -19.61
CA LEU A 324 0.82 10.47 -19.24
C LEU A 324 -0.15 10.59 -18.06
N SER A 325 -0.89 9.53 -17.74
CA SER A 325 -1.81 9.49 -16.61
C SER A 325 -1.28 8.78 -15.38
N GLN A 326 -0.09 8.17 -15.44
CA GLN A 326 0.44 7.38 -14.32
C GLN A 326 0.84 8.22 -13.10
N ASP A 327 1.26 9.46 -13.31
CA ASP A 327 1.61 10.43 -12.29
C ASP A 327 0.68 11.64 -12.40
N ARG A 328 0.15 12.11 -11.26
CA ARG A 328 -0.81 13.22 -11.24
C ARG A 328 -0.22 14.51 -11.80
N ARG A 329 1.00 14.85 -11.36
CA ARG A 329 1.67 16.11 -11.73
C ARG A 329 2.05 16.13 -13.20
N LEU A 330 2.44 14.97 -13.74
CA LEU A 330 2.69 14.80 -15.17
C LEU A 330 1.41 14.97 -15.98
N GLY A 331 0.31 14.36 -15.54
CA GLY A 331 -0.99 14.51 -16.19
C GLY A 331 -1.50 15.94 -16.14
N ASP A 332 -1.37 16.63 -14.99
CA ASP A 332 -1.75 18.03 -14.84
C ASP A 332 -0.93 18.95 -15.75
N TYR A 333 0.39 18.71 -15.85
CA TYR A 333 1.26 19.42 -16.80
C TYR A 333 0.81 19.20 -18.25
N PHE A 334 0.52 17.96 -18.64
CA PHE A 334 0.05 17.64 -19.99
C PHE A 334 -1.30 18.27 -20.30
N ASP A 335 -2.26 18.20 -19.39
CA ASP A 335 -3.57 18.86 -19.53
C ASP A 335 -3.41 20.37 -19.75
N GLU A 336 -2.51 21.01 -19.01
CA GLU A 336 -2.23 22.43 -19.17
C GLU A 336 -1.58 22.73 -20.54
N VAL A 337 -0.65 21.89 -21.03
CA VAL A 337 -0.10 22.02 -22.41
C VAL A 337 -1.20 22.02 -23.45
N LEU A 338 -2.21 21.15 -23.30
CA LEU A 338 -3.34 21.06 -24.22
C LEU A 338 -4.26 22.30 -24.23
N THR A 339 -4.19 23.14 -23.23
CA THR A 339 -4.91 24.43 -23.27
C THR A 339 -4.28 25.44 -24.24
N PHE A 340 -2.98 25.24 -24.59
CA PHE A 340 -2.22 26.09 -25.49
C PHE A 340 -1.89 25.45 -26.83
N SER A 341 -2.18 24.16 -27.01
CA SER A 341 -1.92 23.43 -28.25
C SER A 341 -3.11 22.58 -28.64
N SER A 342 -3.55 22.70 -29.89
CA SER A 342 -4.61 21.85 -30.46
C SER A 342 -4.10 20.45 -30.91
N ASN A 343 -2.78 20.23 -30.95
CA ASN A 343 -2.17 18.99 -31.43
C ASN A 343 -1.75 18.08 -30.27
N ALA A 344 -2.71 17.33 -29.73
CA ALA A 344 -2.49 16.43 -28.59
C ALA A 344 -1.44 15.33 -28.88
N LYS A 345 -1.39 14.80 -30.11
CA LYS A 345 -0.40 13.76 -30.48
C LYS A 345 1.02 14.31 -30.48
N SER A 346 1.23 15.51 -31.02
CA SER A 346 2.53 16.18 -30.92
C SER A 346 2.90 16.52 -29.48
N ALA A 347 1.95 17.05 -28.71
CA ALA A 347 2.17 17.36 -27.30
C ALA A 347 2.58 16.10 -26.50
N ALA A 348 1.89 14.99 -26.71
CA ALA A 348 2.23 13.71 -26.09
C ALA A 348 3.64 13.23 -26.45
N ASN A 349 4.02 13.34 -27.73
CA ASN A 349 5.36 12.97 -28.19
C ASN A 349 6.45 13.83 -27.57
N TRP A 350 6.27 15.16 -27.49
CA TRP A 350 7.20 16.07 -26.85
C TRP A 350 7.35 15.80 -25.36
N VAL A 351 6.23 15.64 -24.65
CA VAL A 351 6.26 15.38 -23.20
C VAL A 351 6.90 14.03 -22.89
N ARG A 352 6.45 12.97 -23.59
CA ARG A 352 6.93 11.61 -23.37
C ARG A 352 8.40 11.41 -23.79
N GLY A 353 8.79 11.99 -24.91
CA GLY A 353 10.11 11.83 -25.52
C GLY A 353 11.11 12.82 -24.91
N ASP A 354 11.20 13.99 -25.54
CA ASP A 354 12.28 14.94 -25.25
C ASP A 354 12.22 15.53 -23.84
N LEU A 355 11.03 15.93 -23.37
CA LEU A 355 10.90 16.58 -22.07
C LEU A 355 11.25 15.64 -20.92
N LEU A 356 10.60 14.47 -20.83
CA LEU A 356 10.87 13.51 -19.77
C LEU A 356 12.29 12.95 -19.83
N SER A 357 12.85 12.76 -21.06
CA SER A 357 14.24 12.35 -21.22
C SER A 357 15.20 13.37 -20.62
N LYS A 358 15.00 14.66 -20.90
CA LYS A 358 15.83 15.74 -20.36
C LYS A 358 15.67 15.91 -18.85
N LEU A 359 14.45 15.81 -18.34
CA LEU A 359 14.23 15.86 -16.91
C LEU A 359 14.96 14.71 -16.20
N ASN A 360 14.90 13.49 -16.74
CA ASN A 360 15.60 12.32 -16.18
C ASN A 360 17.14 12.50 -16.24
N GLU A 361 17.70 13.02 -17.35
CA GLU A 361 19.14 13.32 -17.45
C GLU A 361 19.62 14.29 -16.36
N HIS A 362 18.75 15.19 -15.91
CA HIS A 362 19.04 16.18 -14.88
C HIS A 362 18.51 15.82 -13.49
N GLU A 363 17.98 14.62 -13.31
CA GLU A 363 17.36 14.15 -12.06
C GLU A 363 16.26 15.08 -11.54
N LEU A 364 15.50 15.70 -12.46
CA LEU A 364 14.39 16.61 -12.15
C LEU A 364 13.04 15.92 -12.30
N GLY A 365 12.13 16.19 -11.38
CA GLY A 365 10.72 15.86 -11.54
C GLY A 365 10.00 16.89 -12.41
N ILE A 366 8.80 16.53 -12.90
CA ILE A 366 7.99 17.42 -13.76
C ILE A 366 7.67 18.77 -13.10
N THR A 367 7.53 18.81 -11.79
CA THR A 367 7.27 20.04 -11.01
C THR A 367 8.44 21.03 -11.02
N ALA A 368 9.66 20.54 -11.26
CA ALA A 368 10.87 21.36 -11.39
C ALA A 368 11.23 21.62 -12.85
N CYS A 369 10.33 21.31 -13.80
CA CYS A 369 10.56 21.53 -15.22
C CYS A 369 10.76 23.01 -15.52
N PRO A 370 11.88 23.41 -16.14
CA PRO A 370 12.14 24.80 -16.51
C PRO A 370 11.27 25.31 -17.66
N ILE A 371 10.64 24.40 -18.41
CA ILE A 371 9.74 24.74 -19.51
C ILE A 371 8.31 24.72 -18.97
N SER A 372 7.64 25.85 -18.98
CA SER A 372 6.23 25.90 -18.56
C SER A 372 5.32 25.21 -19.58
N PRO A 373 4.17 24.66 -19.15
CA PRO A 373 3.18 24.06 -20.07
C PRO A 373 2.77 25.01 -21.19
N LYS A 374 2.64 26.29 -20.89
CA LYS A 374 2.32 27.34 -21.87
C LYS A 374 3.40 27.44 -22.97
N HIS A 375 4.66 27.54 -22.59
CA HIS A 375 5.74 27.66 -23.56
C HIS A 375 5.83 26.42 -24.47
N LEU A 376 5.66 25.22 -23.89
CA LEU A 376 5.64 24.00 -24.69
C LEU A 376 4.43 23.97 -25.64
N GLY A 377 3.24 24.32 -25.16
CA GLY A 377 2.03 24.34 -25.97
C GLY A 377 2.12 25.33 -27.14
N GLU A 378 2.59 26.55 -26.87
CA GLU A 378 2.80 27.56 -27.93
C GLU A 378 3.88 27.17 -28.95
N MET A 379 4.89 26.39 -28.54
CA MET A 379 5.94 25.89 -29.46
C MET A 379 5.38 24.79 -30.40
N ILE A 380 4.39 24.04 -29.96
CA ILE A 380 3.82 22.92 -30.72
C ILE A 380 2.75 23.37 -31.72
N GLN A 381 2.18 24.55 -31.54
CA GLN A 381 1.23 25.12 -32.51
C GLN A 381 1.88 25.32 -33.88
#